data_11a4ba37c84f7013b623186ff7416a64
#
_entry.id   11a4ba37c84f7013b623186ff7416a64
#
_cell.length_a   1.000
_cell.length_b   1.000
_cell.length_c   1.000
_cell.angle_alpha   90.00
_cell.angle_beta   90.00
_cell.angle_gamma   90.00
#
_symmetry.space_group_name_H-M   'P 1'
#
loop_
_entity.id
_entity.type
_entity.pdbx_description
1 polymer ?
#
loop_
_entity_poly.entity_id
_entity_poly.type
_entity_poly.pdbx_seq_one_letter_code
_entity_poly.pdbx_strand_id
1 'polypeptide(L)'
;MLARLQSATGRDDLIEQMVLLPEPKKPFSKKPQQAKAVNLIVAYNASPNSHTALDIAFWIAHQTRLATNAEVTVQAVYVLEDNSKSHYPNVLSLPIQQPPFEYQISEISKSATQVLTQPQLQTVVTPLQQADIILWQARSLAEEWQGCFKSHLRFGCISTELKKVVESEAADILFLGCNSVNHPMIEALGSNFPCAVLGIPSCIDE
;
A
#
# COMPACT_ATOMS: atom_id res chain seq x y z
N MET A 1 9.10 -9.28 -18.47
CA MET A 1 7.82 -8.69 -18.05
C MET A 1 7.66 -7.26 -18.53
N LEU A 2 8.54 -6.34 -18.12
CA LEU A 2 8.51 -4.94 -18.54
C LEU A 2 8.56 -4.76 -20.06
N ALA A 3 9.32 -5.59 -20.81
CA ALA A 3 9.32 -5.55 -22.26
C ALA A 3 7.95 -5.81 -22.93
N ARG A 4 7.07 -6.57 -22.27
CA ARG A 4 5.69 -6.75 -22.73
C ARG A 4 4.81 -5.54 -22.42
N LEU A 5 5.08 -4.86 -21.31
CA LEU A 5 4.44 -3.59 -20.99
C LEU A 5 4.78 -2.54 -22.04
N GLN A 6 6.07 -2.41 -22.41
CA GLN A 6 6.51 -1.55 -23.50
C GLN A 6 5.79 -1.86 -24.81
N SER A 7 5.74 -3.14 -25.19
CA SER A 7 5.07 -3.57 -26.42
C SER A 7 3.55 -3.28 -26.40
N ALA A 8 2.90 -3.41 -25.24
CA ALA A 8 1.47 -3.16 -25.10
C ALA A 8 1.12 -1.66 -25.13
N THR A 9 2.01 -0.81 -24.63
CA THR A 9 1.81 0.64 -24.56
C THR A 9 2.43 1.39 -25.75
N GLY A 10 3.21 0.70 -26.61
CA GLY A 10 3.92 1.32 -27.71
C GLY A 10 5.07 2.26 -27.30
N ARG A 11 5.54 2.14 -26.03
CA ARG A 11 6.61 3.00 -25.48
C ARG A 11 7.87 2.20 -25.23
N ASP A 12 8.96 2.57 -25.89
CA ASP A 12 10.24 1.86 -25.80
C ASP A 12 11.08 2.27 -24.57
N ASP A 13 10.75 3.38 -23.92
CA ASP A 13 11.48 3.99 -22.81
C ASP A 13 10.94 3.63 -21.40
N LEU A 14 9.83 2.87 -21.32
CA LEU A 14 9.15 2.57 -20.04
C LEU A 14 10.04 1.86 -19.02
N ILE A 15 10.90 0.95 -19.47
CA ILE A 15 11.79 0.21 -18.56
C ILE A 15 12.78 1.18 -17.90
N GLU A 16 13.35 2.08 -18.68
CA GLU A 16 14.33 3.06 -18.19
C GLU A 16 13.68 4.03 -17.20
N GLN A 17 12.46 4.45 -17.46
CA GLN A 17 11.72 5.35 -16.58
C GLN A 17 11.25 4.68 -15.27
N MET A 18 10.89 3.41 -15.32
CA MET A 18 10.32 2.72 -14.15
C MET A 18 11.39 2.15 -13.22
N VAL A 19 12.60 1.82 -13.69
CA VAL A 19 13.64 1.24 -12.84
C VAL A 19 14.29 2.33 -12.00
N LEU A 20 13.94 2.39 -10.72
CA LEU A 20 14.50 3.33 -9.75
C LEU A 20 15.76 2.77 -9.08
N LEU A 21 15.72 1.48 -8.69
CA LEU A 21 16.89 0.76 -8.19
C LEU A 21 16.97 -0.60 -8.90
N PRO A 22 18.10 -0.93 -9.54
CA PRO A 22 18.27 -2.22 -10.19
C PRO A 22 18.41 -3.35 -9.14
N GLU A 23 18.11 -4.58 -9.57
CA GLU A 23 18.31 -5.75 -8.71
C GLU A 23 19.76 -5.89 -8.29
N PRO A 24 20.06 -6.14 -7.01
CA PRO A 24 21.41 -6.40 -6.56
C PRO A 24 21.98 -7.65 -7.27
N LYS A 25 23.21 -7.56 -7.74
CA LYS A 25 23.90 -8.68 -8.43
C LYS A 25 24.05 -9.85 -7.48
N LYS A 26 23.11 -10.80 -7.51
CA LYS A 26 23.26 -12.08 -6.81
C LYS A 26 24.34 -12.92 -7.52
N PRO A 27 25.26 -13.55 -6.78
CA PRO A 27 26.19 -14.49 -7.40
C PRO A 27 25.39 -15.60 -8.10
N PHE A 28 25.75 -15.92 -9.34
CA PHE A 28 25.09 -16.90 -10.19
C PHE A 28 25.02 -18.27 -9.49
N SER A 29 23.93 -18.61 -8.87
CA SER A 29 23.64 -19.97 -8.44
C SER A 29 22.91 -20.69 -9.58
N LYS A 30 23.61 -21.56 -10.28
CA LYS A 30 23.04 -22.48 -11.28
C LYS A 30 22.24 -23.57 -10.57
N LYS A 31 21.07 -23.24 -9.99
CA LYS A 31 20.08 -24.26 -9.62
C LYS A 31 18.98 -24.27 -10.67
N PRO A 32 18.53 -25.48 -11.12
CA PRO A 32 17.40 -25.57 -12.05
C PRO A 32 16.19 -24.90 -11.41
N GLN A 33 15.59 -23.94 -12.10
CA GLN A 33 14.41 -23.22 -11.67
C GLN A 33 13.21 -24.19 -11.64
N GLN A 34 12.90 -24.73 -10.46
CA GLN A 34 11.52 -25.07 -10.16
C GLN A 34 10.69 -23.79 -10.33
N ALA A 35 9.42 -23.96 -10.79
CA ALA A 35 8.51 -22.83 -10.94
C ALA A 35 8.47 -22.03 -9.62
N LYS A 36 9.25 -20.96 -9.58
CA LYS A 36 9.40 -20.14 -8.38
C LYS A 36 8.18 -19.25 -8.27
N ALA A 37 7.48 -19.30 -7.14
CA ALA A 37 6.48 -18.30 -6.82
C ALA A 37 7.10 -16.89 -6.91
N VAL A 38 6.39 -15.95 -7.52
CA VAL A 38 6.84 -14.56 -7.69
C VAL A 38 6.09 -13.67 -6.71
N ASN A 39 6.81 -12.91 -5.91
CA ASN A 39 6.25 -11.99 -4.94
C ASN A 39 6.50 -10.54 -5.36
N LEU A 40 5.43 -9.80 -5.60
CA LEU A 40 5.43 -8.39 -5.95
C LEU A 40 4.91 -7.59 -4.75
N ILE A 41 5.70 -6.65 -4.24
CA ILE A 41 5.31 -5.80 -3.12
C ILE A 41 5.04 -4.38 -3.64
N VAL A 42 4.02 -3.74 -3.11
CA VAL A 42 3.65 -2.35 -3.40
C VAL A 42 3.61 -1.56 -2.11
N ALA A 43 4.39 -0.49 -2.01
CA ALA A 43 4.22 0.50 -0.94
C ALA A 43 2.96 1.32 -1.24
N TYR A 44 1.92 1.13 -0.42
CA TYR A 44 0.58 1.63 -0.70
C TYR A 44 0.07 2.54 0.41
N ASN A 45 -0.44 3.72 0.04
CA ASN A 45 -0.96 4.71 0.97
C ASN A 45 -2.27 5.37 0.49
N ALA A 46 -2.95 4.74 -0.46
CA ALA A 46 -4.16 5.25 -1.11
C ALA A 46 -4.00 6.57 -1.89
N SER A 47 -2.77 7.02 -2.13
CA SER A 47 -2.55 8.13 -3.07
C SER A 47 -2.78 7.69 -4.52
N PRO A 48 -3.14 8.60 -5.46
CA PRO A 48 -3.31 8.25 -6.87
C PRO A 48 -2.09 7.52 -7.44
N ASN A 49 -0.90 7.97 -7.10
CA ASN A 49 0.35 7.34 -7.55
C ASN A 49 0.53 5.92 -7.00
N SER A 50 0.14 5.66 -5.74
CA SER A 50 0.20 4.32 -5.17
C SER A 50 -0.88 3.39 -5.74
N HIS A 51 -2.04 3.93 -6.13
CA HIS A 51 -3.04 3.19 -6.91
C HIS A 51 -2.47 2.77 -8.27
N THR A 52 -1.88 3.71 -9.01
CA THR A 52 -1.22 3.40 -10.29
C THR A 52 -0.13 2.33 -10.14
N ALA A 53 0.69 2.42 -9.09
CA ALA A 53 1.71 1.41 -8.81
C ALA A 53 1.10 0.03 -8.53
N LEU A 54 -0.03 -0.03 -7.82
CA LEU A 54 -0.74 -1.26 -7.51
C LEU A 54 -1.39 -1.87 -8.75
N ASP A 55 -2.01 -1.06 -9.61
CA ASP A 55 -2.55 -1.50 -10.91
C ASP A 55 -1.48 -2.08 -11.81
N ILE A 56 -0.33 -1.42 -11.92
CA ILE A 56 0.82 -1.91 -12.69
C ILE A 56 1.31 -3.24 -12.14
N ALA A 57 1.38 -3.39 -10.81
CA ALA A 57 1.80 -4.64 -10.17
C ALA A 57 0.81 -5.78 -10.50
N PHE A 58 -0.51 -5.54 -10.43
CA PHE A 58 -1.51 -6.53 -10.82
C PHE A 58 -1.45 -6.87 -12.30
N TRP A 59 -1.29 -5.87 -13.16
CA TRP A 59 -1.12 -6.11 -14.59
C TRP A 59 0.11 -6.99 -14.88
N ILE A 60 1.25 -6.68 -14.26
CA ILE A 60 2.48 -7.49 -14.38
C ILE A 60 2.25 -8.90 -13.83
N ALA A 61 1.57 -9.05 -12.70
CA ALA A 61 1.24 -10.34 -12.12
C ALA A 61 0.39 -11.18 -13.07
N HIS A 62 -0.64 -10.57 -13.66
CA HIS A 62 -1.52 -11.22 -14.65
C HIS A 62 -0.73 -11.69 -15.87
N GLN A 63 0.08 -10.80 -16.48
CA GLN A 63 0.90 -11.14 -17.64
C GLN A 63 1.94 -12.22 -17.33
N THR A 64 2.48 -12.23 -16.12
CA THR A 64 3.45 -13.24 -15.69
C THR A 64 2.81 -14.61 -15.55
N ARG A 65 1.63 -14.68 -14.91
CA ARG A 65 0.86 -15.94 -14.81
C ARG A 65 0.55 -16.51 -16.18
N LEU A 66 0.09 -15.68 -17.12
CA LEU A 66 -0.20 -16.10 -18.49
C LEU A 66 1.04 -16.61 -19.23
N ALA A 67 2.20 -15.99 -18.99
CA ALA A 67 3.41 -16.31 -19.72
C ALA A 67 4.20 -17.51 -19.18
N THR A 68 4.16 -17.72 -17.87
CA THR A 68 5.04 -18.68 -17.19
C THR A 68 4.32 -19.76 -16.41
N ASN A 69 3.00 -19.62 -16.27
CA ASN A 69 2.17 -20.46 -15.39
C ASN A 69 2.67 -20.49 -13.93
N ALA A 70 3.46 -19.47 -13.51
CA ALA A 70 3.95 -19.33 -12.16
C ALA A 70 2.87 -18.72 -11.25
N GLU A 71 2.87 -19.09 -9.99
CA GLU A 71 2.07 -18.42 -8.98
C GLU A 71 2.67 -17.04 -8.70
N VAL A 72 1.85 -15.98 -8.83
CA VAL A 72 2.27 -14.59 -8.58
C VAL A 72 1.36 -13.99 -7.53
N THR A 73 1.95 -13.54 -6.44
CA THR A 73 1.25 -12.86 -5.35
C THR A 73 1.61 -11.38 -5.35
N VAL A 74 0.59 -10.51 -5.34
CA VAL A 74 0.75 -9.07 -5.13
C VAL A 74 0.47 -8.75 -3.67
N GLN A 75 1.31 -7.94 -3.05
CA GLN A 75 1.22 -7.63 -1.62
C GLN A 75 1.26 -6.11 -1.42
N ALA A 76 0.22 -5.53 -0.83
CA ALA A 76 0.21 -4.12 -0.46
C ALA A 76 0.73 -3.94 0.97
N VAL A 77 1.67 -3.03 1.15
CA VAL A 77 2.23 -2.68 2.46
C VAL A 77 1.89 -1.24 2.78
N TYR A 78 1.12 -1.03 3.82
CA TYR A 78 0.90 0.27 4.43
C TYR A 78 1.71 0.38 5.71
N VAL A 79 2.49 1.47 5.83
CA VAL A 79 3.29 1.74 7.02
C VAL A 79 2.73 2.97 7.72
N LEU A 80 2.32 2.78 8.95
CA LEU A 80 1.89 3.85 9.83
C LEU A 80 3.13 4.37 10.57
N GLU A 81 3.54 5.59 10.22
CA GLU A 81 4.70 6.21 10.85
C GLU A 81 4.40 6.54 12.31
N ASP A 82 5.30 6.16 13.19
CA ASP A 82 5.25 6.50 14.59
C ASP A 82 5.70 7.96 14.76
N ASN A 83 4.76 8.88 14.52
CA ASN A 83 4.96 10.31 14.71
C ASN A 83 5.02 10.66 16.21
N SER A 84 5.88 10.01 16.98
CA SER A 84 6.09 10.31 18.39
C SER A 84 6.60 11.75 18.67
N LYS A 85 6.82 12.54 17.61
CA LYS A 85 7.11 13.99 17.69
C LYS A 85 5.90 14.88 17.41
N SER A 86 4.78 14.33 16.99
CA SER A 86 3.54 15.08 16.85
C SER A 86 2.83 15.07 18.20
N HIS A 87 2.76 16.21 18.83
CA HIS A 87 1.99 16.47 20.04
C HIS A 87 0.53 16.04 19.83
N TYR A 88 0.21 14.78 20.16
CA TYR A 88 -1.14 14.48 20.57
C TYR A 88 -1.31 15.09 21.95
N PRO A 89 -2.24 16.05 22.15
CA PRO A 89 -2.59 16.44 23.50
C PRO A 89 -3.03 15.15 24.22
N ASN A 90 -2.35 14.85 25.31
CA ASN A 90 -2.68 13.80 26.25
C ASN A 90 -4.21 13.72 26.41
N VAL A 91 -4.84 12.76 25.74
CA VAL A 91 -6.15 12.31 26.17
C VAL A 91 -5.88 11.38 27.33
N LEU A 92 -5.64 12.02 28.45
CA LEU A 92 -5.52 11.40 29.77
C LEU A 92 -6.75 10.54 30.00
N SER A 93 -6.45 9.30 30.28
CA SER A 93 -7.21 8.37 31.09
C SER A 93 -8.31 9.05 31.93
N LEU A 94 -9.51 9.14 31.39
CA LEU A 94 -10.69 9.31 32.20
C LEU A 94 -11.11 7.90 32.67
N PRO A 95 -11.30 7.70 33.98
CA PRO A 95 -11.79 6.42 34.47
C PRO A 95 -13.16 6.17 33.88
N ILE A 96 -13.30 5.02 33.20
CA ILE A 96 -14.58 4.52 32.69
C ILE A 96 -15.46 4.22 33.91
N GLN A 97 -16.27 5.16 34.31
CA GLN A 97 -17.44 4.88 35.13
C GLN A 97 -18.54 4.47 34.16
N GLN A 98 -18.84 3.20 34.14
CA GLN A 98 -20.02 2.65 33.48
C GLN A 98 -21.26 3.20 34.17
N PRO A 99 -22.20 3.86 33.47
CA PRO A 99 -23.51 4.06 34.00
C PRO A 99 -24.31 2.76 33.88
N PRO A 100 -25.12 2.38 34.88
CA PRO A 100 -25.97 1.21 34.80
C PRO A 100 -27.08 1.45 33.78
N PHE A 101 -27.31 0.43 32.94
CA PHE A 101 -28.45 0.36 32.05
C PHE A 101 -29.73 0.29 32.86
N GLU A 102 -30.55 1.31 32.80
CA GLU A 102 -31.96 1.25 33.16
C GLU A 102 -32.79 1.77 31.98
N TYR A 103 -33.48 0.82 31.33
CA TYR A 103 -34.55 1.12 30.39
C TYR A 103 -35.73 1.71 31.11
N GLN A 104 -36.09 2.95 30.78
CA GLN A 104 -37.46 3.41 31.01
C GLN A 104 -38.02 4.01 29.72
N ILE A 105 -38.99 3.27 29.18
CA ILE A 105 -39.92 3.72 28.15
C ILE A 105 -41.00 4.52 28.86
N SER A 106 -41.20 5.77 28.52
CA SER A 106 -42.52 6.46 28.69
C SER A 106 -42.61 7.66 27.74
N GLU A 107 -43.44 7.47 26.80
CA GLU A 107 -44.49 8.30 26.17
C GLU A 107 -44.41 9.83 26.19
N ILE A 108 -44.41 10.34 24.94
CA ILE A 108 -45.27 11.37 24.33
C ILE A 108 -45.46 12.68 25.08
N SER A 109 -45.02 13.78 24.49
CA SER A 109 -45.93 14.90 24.12
C SER A 109 -45.23 15.98 23.28
N LYS A 110 -45.92 16.37 22.27
CA LYS A 110 -45.87 17.41 21.24
C LYS A 110 -45.24 18.75 21.63
N SER A 111 -44.66 19.36 20.61
CA SER A 111 -44.47 20.79 20.35
C SER A 111 -43.18 21.43 20.84
N ALA A 112 -42.31 21.68 19.92
CA ALA A 112 -41.79 23.01 19.57
C ALA A 112 -40.64 22.87 18.56
N THR A 113 -40.79 23.50 17.44
CA THR A 113 -39.80 23.71 16.41
C THR A 113 -38.60 24.44 17.02
N GLN A 114 -37.60 23.72 17.46
CA GLN A 114 -36.26 24.25 17.67
C GLN A 114 -35.36 23.60 16.61
N VAL A 115 -34.90 24.42 15.69
CA VAL A 115 -33.80 24.12 14.80
C VAL A 115 -32.56 23.88 15.69
N LEU A 116 -32.41 22.66 16.17
CA LEU A 116 -31.18 22.21 16.79
C LEU A 116 -30.17 22.04 15.66
N THR A 117 -29.32 23.05 15.53
CA THR A 117 -28.03 22.90 14.83
C THR A 117 -27.37 21.66 15.43
N GLN A 118 -27.42 20.55 14.71
CA GLN A 118 -26.71 19.34 15.10
C GLN A 118 -25.22 19.71 15.18
N PRO A 119 -24.55 19.52 16.32
CA PRO A 119 -23.11 19.54 16.33
C PRO A 119 -22.69 18.43 15.37
N GLN A 120 -22.02 18.79 14.29
CA GLN A 120 -21.35 17.81 13.44
C GLN A 120 -20.38 17.07 14.34
N LEU A 121 -20.74 15.85 14.73
CA LEU A 121 -19.84 14.87 15.30
C LEU A 121 -18.78 14.63 14.20
N GLN A 122 -17.72 15.40 14.25
CA GLN A 122 -16.51 15.10 13.51
C GLN A 122 -16.02 13.77 14.10
N THR A 123 -16.37 12.68 13.43
CA THR A 123 -15.88 11.35 13.79
C THR A 123 -14.38 11.39 13.58
N VAL A 124 -13.63 11.56 14.67
CA VAL A 124 -12.16 11.54 14.64
C VAL A 124 -11.75 10.11 14.28
N VAL A 125 -11.44 9.90 13.01
CA VAL A 125 -10.96 8.61 12.51
C VAL A 125 -9.61 8.33 13.15
N THR A 126 -9.50 7.22 13.85
CA THR A 126 -8.23 6.82 14.45
C THR A 126 -7.22 6.42 13.37
N PRO A 127 -5.90 6.52 13.61
CA PRO A 127 -4.88 6.07 12.66
C PRO A 127 -5.06 4.62 12.21
N LEU A 128 -5.53 3.74 13.09
CA LEU A 128 -5.82 2.35 12.76
C LEU A 128 -7.04 2.22 11.84
N GLN A 129 -8.11 2.95 12.11
CA GLN A 129 -9.27 2.99 11.21
C GLN A 129 -8.91 3.54 9.83
N GLN A 130 -8.04 4.54 9.79
CA GLN A 130 -7.50 5.04 8.53
C GLN A 130 -6.70 3.97 7.78
N ALA A 131 -5.87 3.21 8.49
CA ALA A 131 -5.10 2.11 7.93
C ALA A 131 -6.01 1.01 7.35
N ASP A 132 -7.09 0.66 8.06
CA ASP A 132 -8.07 -0.31 7.59
C ASP A 132 -8.75 0.14 6.30
N ILE A 133 -9.14 1.42 6.21
CA ILE A 133 -9.73 2.00 5.00
C ILE A 133 -8.74 1.91 3.82
N ILE A 134 -7.48 2.29 4.04
CA ILE A 134 -6.43 2.26 3.03
C ILE A 134 -6.22 0.82 2.51
N LEU A 135 -6.07 -0.14 3.41
CA LEU A 135 -5.85 -1.53 3.01
C LEU A 135 -7.10 -2.17 2.39
N TRP A 136 -8.30 -1.73 2.80
CA TRP A 136 -9.54 -2.15 2.16
C TRP A 136 -9.60 -1.71 0.69
N GLN A 137 -9.21 -0.47 0.38
CA GLN A 137 -9.14 0.02 -1.00
C GLN A 137 -8.18 -0.83 -1.85
N ALA A 138 -7.01 -1.19 -1.30
CA ALA A 138 -6.08 -2.07 -2.01
C ALA A 138 -6.68 -3.46 -2.27
N ARG A 139 -7.46 -3.99 -1.32
CA ARG A 139 -8.15 -5.27 -1.47
C ARG A 139 -9.25 -5.20 -2.52
N SER A 140 -10.06 -4.13 -2.54
CA SER A 140 -11.10 -3.94 -3.55
C SER A 140 -10.52 -3.95 -4.96
N LEU A 141 -9.39 -3.29 -5.17
CA LEU A 141 -8.67 -3.32 -6.45
C LEU A 141 -8.17 -4.73 -6.79
N ALA A 142 -7.69 -5.49 -5.80
CA ALA A 142 -7.25 -6.87 -6.00
C ALA A 142 -8.41 -7.80 -6.44
N GLU A 143 -9.61 -7.56 -5.93
CA GLU A 143 -10.82 -8.31 -6.30
C GLU A 143 -11.20 -8.07 -7.77
N GLU A 144 -11.05 -6.84 -8.27
CA GLU A 144 -11.26 -6.51 -9.69
C GLU A 144 -10.30 -7.30 -10.60
N TRP A 145 -9.04 -7.44 -10.17
CA TRP A 145 -8.01 -8.17 -10.91
C TRP A 145 -8.07 -9.69 -10.72
N GLN A 146 -8.89 -10.20 -9.81
CA GLN A 146 -8.98 -11.63 -9.45
C GLN A 146 -7.61 -12.26 -9.19
N GLY A 147 -6.72 -11.49 -8.55
CA GLY A 147 -5.34 -11.85 -8.27
C GLY A 147 -5.14 -12.43 -6.87
N CYS A 148 -4.06 -13.23 -6.68
CA CYS A 148 -3.60 -13.57 -5.34
C CYS A 148 -3.08 -12.30 -4.67
N PHE A 149 -3.67 -11.96 -3.51
CA PHE A 149 -3.38 -10.72 -2.81
C PHE A 149 -3.15 -10.94 -1.32
N LYS A 150 -2.19 -10.17 -0.76
CA LYS A 150 -1.98 -10.03 0.67
C LYS A 150 -1.88 -8.56 1.03
N SER A 151 -2.23 -8.21 2.26
CA SER A 151 -2.05 -6.86 2.79
C SER A 151 -1.28 -6.89 4.11
N HIS A 152 -0.42 -5.90 4.32
CA HIS A 152 0.40 -5.76 5.51
C HIS A 152 0.22 -4.37 6.10
N LEU A 153 -0.11 -4.32 7.39
CA LEU A 153 0.01 -3.11 8.20
C LEU A 153 1.31 -3.20 8.99
N ARG A 154 2.15 -2.16 8.89
CA ARG A 154 3.42 -2.04 9.61
C ARG A 154 3.45 -0.73 10.39
N PHE A 155 4.30 -0.67 11.41
CA PHE A 155 4.46 0.50 12.27
C PHE A 155 5.92 0.88 12.36
N GLY A 156 6.25 2.15 12.16
CA GLY A 156 7.61 2.66 12.27
C GLY A 156 8.09 3.43 11.03
N CYS A 157 9.39 3.41 10.78
CA CYS A 157 9.99 4.10 9.63
C CYS A 157 9.70 3.34 8.33
N ILE A 158 9.16 4.04 7.33
CA ILE A 158 8.68 3.43 6.07
C ILE A 158 9.79 2.61 5.39
N SER A 159 10.98 3.17 5.21
CA SER A 159 12.08 2.48 4.51
C SER A 159 12.52 1.20 5.24
N THR A 160 12.58 1.25 6.56
CA THR A 160 12.97 0.10 7.39
C THR A 160 11.92 -1.00 7.35
N GLU A 161 10.64 -0.65 7.46
CA GLU A 161 9.55 -1.63 7.46
C GLU A 161 9.35 -2.24 6.08
N LEU A 162 9.47 -1.44 5.00
CA LEU A 162 9.45 -1.97 3.64
C LEU A 162 10.58 -2.97 3.41
N LYS A 163 11.80 -2.67 3.87
CA LYS A 163 12.93 -3.60 3.77
C LYS A 163 12.68 -4.91 4.51
N LYS A 164 12.13 -4.84 5.73
CA LYS A 164 11.78 -6.05 6.51
C LYS A 164 10.75 -6.91 5.79
N VAL A 165 9.70 -6.29 5.20
CA VAL A 165 8.67 -7.04 4.46
C VAL A 165 9.26 -7.65 3.20
N VAL A 166 10.07 -6.91 2.44
CA VAL A 166 10.74 -7.41 1.23
C VAL A 166 11.63 -8.62 1.56
N GLU A 167 12.38 -8.57 2.66
CA GLU A 167 13.22 -9.68 3.10
C GLU A 167 12.41 -10.88 3.59
N SER A 168 11.37 -10.65 4.40
CA SER A 168 10.53 -11.73 4.97
C SER A 168 9.69 -12.46 3.93
N GLU A 169 9.15 -11.74 2.96
CA GLU A 169 8.33 -12.31 1.87
C GLU A 169 9.17 -12.73 0.66
N ALA A 170 10.49 -12.58 0.72
CA ALA A 170 11.43 -12.86 -0.38
C ALA A 170 10.96 -12.21 -1.70
N ALA A 171 10.65 -10.92 -1.65
CA ALA A 171 10.10 -10.18 -2.76
C ALA A 171 11.07 -10.12 -3.95
N ASP A 172 10.53 -10.27 -5.15
CA ASP A 172 11.28 -10.11 -6.39
C ASP A 172 11.33 -8.65 -6.84
N ILE A 173 10.25 -7.88 -6.59
CA ILE A 173 10.12 -6.48 -6.98
C ILE A 173 9.36 -5.71 -5.90
N LEU A 174 9.82 -4.49 -5.61
CA LEU A 174 9.08 -3.46 -4.86
C LEU A 174 8.60 -2.37 -5.81
N PHE A 175 7.31 -2.04 -5.76
CA PHE A 175 6.71 -0.92 -6.49
C PHE A 175 6.49 0.27 -5.57
N LEU A 176 6.83 1.46 -6.06
CA LEU A 176 6.62 2.75 -5.38
C LEU A 176 5.81 3.70 -6.26
N GLY A 177 4.92 4.47 -5.65
CA GLY A 177 4.18 5.53 -6.33
C GLY A 177 5.01 6.79 -6.60
N CYS A 178 6.23 6.64 -7.11
CA CYS A 178 7.08 7.76 -7.51
C CYS A 178 7.70 7.49 -8.87
N ASN A 179 8.09 8.56 -9.59
CA ASN A 179 8.61 8.51 -10.95
C ASN A 179 10.04 9.04 -11.07
N SER A 180 10.71 9.31 -9.96
CA SER A 180 12.05 9.89 -9.95
C SER A 180 13.02 9.12 -9.08
N VAL A 181 14.21 8.85 -9.58
CA VAL A 181 15.33 8.25 -8.82
C VAL A 181 15.83 9.15 -7.68
N ASN A 182 15.59 10.46 -7.78
CA ASN A 182 15.97 11.44 -6.76
C ASN A 182 14.90 11.63 -5.68
N HIS A 183 13.87 10.77 -5.65
CA HIS A 183 12.83 10.85 -4.64
C HIS A 183 13.38 10.51 -3.25
N PRO A 184 13.05 11.25 -2.17
CA PRO A 184 13.58 11.01 -0.82
C PRO A 184 13.40 9.58 -0.33
N MET A 185 12.34 8.90 -0.76
CA MET A 185 12.11 7.50 -0.43
C MET A 185 13.20 6.59 -1.03
N ILE A 186 13.67 6.87 -2.25
CA ILE A 186 14.73 6.08 -2.90
C ILE A 186 16.06 6.25 -2.16
N GLU A 187 16.37 7.47 -1.74
CA GLU A 187 17.54 7.74 -0.91
C GLU A 187 17.46 7.01 0.43
N ALA A 188 16.28 7.01 1.06
CA ALA A 188 16.04 6.33 2.33
C ALA A 188 16.12 4.80 2.23
N LEU A 189 15.77 4.20 1.10
CA LEU A 189 15.93 2.76 0.86
C LEU A 189 17.40 2.38 0.67
N GLY A 190 18.19 3.28 0.08
CA GLY A 190 19.62 3.08 -0.18
C GLY A 190 19.90 2.15 -1.35
N SER A 191 21.14 2.22 -1.85
CA SER A 191 21.59 1.48 -3.04
C SER A 191 21.68 -0.05 -2.85
N ASN A 192 21.64 -0.54 -1.60
CA ASN A 192 21.80 -1.95 -1.25
C ASN A 192 20.46 -2.58 -0.86
N PHE A 193 19.39 -2.20 -1.57
CA PHE A 193 18.06 -2.75 -1.32
C PHE A 193 17.95 -4.20 -1.82
N PRO A 194 17.23 -5.10 -1.12
CA PRO A 194 17.28 -6.55 -1.39
C PRO A 194 16.67 -7.00 -2.73
N CYS A 195 15.84 -6.18 -3.36
CA CYS A 195 15.21 -6.48 -4.65
C CYS A 195 15.24 -5.28 -5.59
N ALA A 196 14.79 -5.46 -6.83
CA ALA A 196 14.57 -4.35 -7.75
C ALA A 196 13.45 -3.42 -7.24
N VAL A 197 13.63 -2.10 -7.41
CA VAL A 197 12.61 -1.11 -7.06
C VAL A 197 12.13 -0.44 -8.35
N LEU A 198 10.83 -0.50 -8.58
CA LEU A 198 10.17 0.10 -9.72
C LEU A 198 9.26 1.25 -9.26
N GLY A 199 9.30 2.33 -10.01
CA GLY A 199 8.38 3.44 -9.88
C GLY A 199 7.22 3.36 -10.87
N ILE A 200 6.44 4.43 -10.93
CA ILE A 200 5.41 4.64 -11.94
C ILE A 200 6.02 5.40 -13.13
N PRO A 201 5.53 5.17 -14.36
CA PRO A 201 5.97 5.95 -15.51
C PRO A 201 5.57 7.42 -15.34
N SER A 202 6.38 8.33 -15.84
CA SER A 202 6.01 9.74 -15.93
C SER A 202 4.81 9.88 -16.86
N CYS A 203 3.78 10.63 -16.41
CA CYS A 203 2.72 11.03 -17.32
C CYS A 203 3.35 11.84 -18.44
N ILE A 204 2.96 11.53 -19.68
CA ILE A 204 3.22 12.47 -20.78
C ILE A 204 2.15 13.53 -20.59
N ASP A 205 2.59 14.75 -20.25
CA ASP A 205 1.74 15.91 -20.40
C ASP A 205 1.45 16.03 -21.90
N GLU A 206 0.19 15.78 -22.29
CA GLU A 206 -0.31 16.04 -23.63
C GLU A 206 -0.47 17.55 -23.83
#